data_eabd6881b70304057c362c2f2da8d044
#
_entry.id   eabd6881b70304057c362c2f2da8d044
#
_cell.length_a   1.000
_cell.length_b   1.000
_cell.length_c   1.000
_cell.angle_alpha   90.00
_cell.angle_beta   90.00
_cell.angle_gamma   90.00
#
_symmetry.space_group_name_H-M   'P 1'
#
loop_
_entity.id
_entity.type
_entity.pdbx_description
1 polymer ?
#
loop_
_entity_poly.entity_id
_entity_poly.type
_entity_poly.pdbx_seq_one_letter_code
_entity_poly.pdbx_strand_id
1 'polypeptide(L)'
;MMRSLLVLVLFAMPNAHAEDLHFLVPGGAGGGWDSTARGTGMVLRNAGLIESASFENISGAGGGKAIGMLIETASHQQKTLMVNSTPIVVRSVTKLFPFSFRDLTPIARVIGDYQVLAVRSDSEIKGFDDVLARFRENPRSVKVAGGSVRGDLDHLVPALALRAAGEDPRRLAYVPYDAGGKALAGFLTGEGDVLSTSLSEAMEYRRAGRLRIIVVSAPARVPTAADVPTY
;
A
#
# COMPACT_ATOMS: atom_id res chain seq x y z
N MET A 1 5.86 64.21 38.18
CA MET A 1 5.04 63.49 37.16
C MET A 1 6.01 62.74 36.21
N MET A 2 6.16 61.46 36.42
CA MET A 2 7.07 60.59 35.63
C MET A 2 6.22 59.86 34.60
N ARG A 3 6.42 60.14 33.30
CA ARG A 3 5.74 59.46 32.18
C ARG A 3 6.50 58.17 31.83
N SER A 4 5.96 57.03 32.22
CA SER A 4 6.46 55.72 31.79
C SER A 4 6.22 55.52 30.29
N LEU A 5 7.30 55.39 29.52
CA LEU A 5 7.29 55.08 28.11
C LEU A 5 7.16 53.55 27.97
N LEU A 6 5.99 53.07 27.54
CA LEU A 6 5.78 51.64 27.25
C LEU A 6 6.35 51.35 25.84
N VAL A 7 7.49 50.65 25.79
CA VAL A 7 8.10 50.20 24.53
C VAL A 7 7.45 48.86 24.15
N LEU A 8 6.60 48.87 23.14
CA LEU A 8 5.99 47.65 22.56
C LEU A 8 7.01 47.00 21.63
N VAL A 9 7.66 45.92 22.08
CA VAL A 9 8.56 45.14 21.21
C VAL A 9 7.67 44.16 20.38
N LEU A 10 7.44 44.48 19.14
CA LEU A 10 6.85 43.59 18.16
C LEU A 10 7.89 42.53 17.79
N PHE A 11 7.76 41.33 18.31
CA PHE A 11 8.46 40.16 17.78
C PHE A 11 7.89 39.86 16.39
N ALA A 12 8.61 40.20 15.35
CA ALA A 12 8.36 39.67 14.02
C ALA A 12 8.63 38.15 14.06
N MET A 13 7.57 37.35 14.12
CA MET A 13 7.69 35.93 13.90
C MET A 13 8.20 35.74 12.46
N PRO A 14 9.27 34.98 12.25
CA PRO A 14 9.67 34.65 10.89
C PRO A 14 8.48 33.97 10.21
N ASN A 15 8.03 34.51 9.07
CA ASN A 15 7.09 33.81 8.20
C ASN A 15 7.74 32.47 7.86
N ALA A 16 7.27 31.39 8.43
CA ALA A 16 7.58 30.06 7.94
C ALA A 16 7.00 29.98 6.52
N HIS A 17 7.85 30.19 5.52
CA HIS A 17 7.44 29.95 4.15
C HIS A 17 7.07 28.46 4.07
N ALA A 18 5.82 28.18 3.69
CA ALA A 18 5.39 26.83 3.40
C ALA A 18 6.32 26.29 2.29
N GLU A 19 6.89 25.11 2.52
CA GLU A 19 7.89 24.54 1.60
C GLU A 19 7.22 23.61 0.59
N ASP A 20 7.84 23.48 -0.60
CA ASP A 20 7.46 22.45 -1.56
C ASP A 20 7.97 21.08 -1.09
N LEU A 21 7.13 20.06 -1.18
CA LEU A 21 7.52 18.67 -0.92
C LEU A 21 7.44 17.84 -2.19
N HIS A 22 8.41 16.96 -2.36
CA HIS A 22 8.42 15.93 -3.38
C HIS A 22 8.09 14.57 -2.75
N PHE A 23 7.15 13.84 -3.35
CA PHE A 23 6.80 12.48 -2.95
C PHE A 23 7.32 11.48 -3.97
N LEU A 24 8.26 10.65 -3.54
CA LEU A 24 8.73 9.50 -4.30
C LEU A 24 7.86 8.29 -3.97
N VAL A 25 7.20 7.74 -4.98
CA VAL A 25 6.30 6.60 -4.87
C VAL A 25 6.95 5.38 -5.51
N PRO A 26 7.32 4.34 -4.74
CA PRO A 26 8.04 3.17 -5.24
C PRO A 26 7.14 2.15 -5.96
N GLY A 27 6.13 2.61 -6.67
CA GLY A 27 5.15 1.80 -7.38
C GLY A 27 4.42 2.58 -8.46
N GLY A 28 3.60 1.89 -9.23
CA GLY A 28 2.80 2.48 -10.30
C GLY A 28 1.68 3.38 -9.78
N ALA A 29 1.25 4.33 -10.62
CA ALA A 29 0.14 5.21 -10.32
C ALA A 29 -1.17 4.42 -10.08
N GLY A 30 -2.01 4.93 -9.17
CA GLY A 30 -3.29 4.32 -8.79
C GLY A 30 -3.17 3.14 -7.82
N GLY A 31 -1.98 2.79 -7.35
CA GLY A 31 -1.80 1.82 -6.26
C GLY A 31 -1.88 2.47 -4.87
N GLY A 32 -1.86 1.64 -3.81
CA GLY A 32 -2.00 2.10 -2.42
C GLY A 32 -0.93 3.11 -1.99
N TRP A 33 0.31 2.94 -2.42
CA TRP A 33 1.38 3.92 -2.14
C TRP A 33 1.15 5.26 -2.83
N ASP A 34 0.70 5.24 -4.09
CA ASP A 34 0.39 6.45 -4.84
C ASP A 34 -0.79 7.21 -4.22
N SER A 35 -1.86 6.50 -3.90
CA SER A 35 -3.04 7.07 -3.23
C SER A 35 -2.68 7.66 -1.86
N THR A 36 -1.85 6.98 -1.07
CA THR A 36 -1.37 7.46 0.23
C THR A 36 -0.50 8.71 0.09
N ALA A 37 0.43 8.73 -0.86
CA ALA A 37 1.28 9.90 -1.13
C ALA A 37 0.44 11.12 -1.51
N ARG A 38 -0.47 10.96 -2.47
CA ARG A 38 -1.35 12.05 -2.94
C ARG A 38 -2.28 12.54 -1.85
N GLY A 39 -2.88 11.63 -1.07
CA GLY A 39 -3.73 11.97 0.07
C GLY A 39 -2.95 12.75 1.14
N THR A 40 -1.73 12.31 1.47
CA THR A 40 -0.86 13.01 2.42
C THR A 40 -0.50 14.41 1.94
N GLY A 41 -0.06 14.55 0.68
CA GLY A 41 0.29 15.85 0.10
C GLY A 41 -0.91 16.81 0.06
N MET A 42 -2.10 16.29 -0.26
CA MET A 42 -3.34 17.08 -0.26
C MET A 42 -3.67 17.58 1.16
N VAL A 43 -3.58 16.72 2.17
CA VAL A 43 -3.87 17.10 3.57
C VAL A 43 -2.87 18.14 4.07
N LEU A 44 -1.57 17.96 3.83
CA LEU A 44 -0.53 18.91 4.23
C LEU A 44 -0.74 20.28 3.58
N ARG A 45 -1.07 20.31 2.28
CA ARG A 45 -1.35 21.56 1.57
C ARG A 45 -2.62 22.24 2.09
N ASN A 46 -3.70 21.49 2.32
CA ASN A 46 -4.94 22.05 2.85
C ASN A 46 -4.78 22.58 4.28
N ALA A 47 -3.85 22.03 5.04
CA ALA A 47 -3.48 22.51 6.37
C ALA A 47 -2.51 23.72 6.35
N GLY A 48 -2.08 24.17 5.18
CA GLY A 48 -1.11 25.27 5.03
C GLY A 48 0.31 24.94 5.52
N LEU A 49 0.64 23.64 5.64
CA LEU A 49 1.96 23.18 6.09
C LEU A 49 2.97 23.10 4.96
N ILE A 50 2.50 22.98 3.72
CA ILE A 50 3.30 23.02 2.49
C ILE A 50 2.64 23.91 1.47
N GLU A 51 3.42 24.50 0.55
CA GLU A 51 2.90 25.29 -0.57
C GLU A 51 2.44 24.38 -1.70
N SER A 52 3.27 23.45 -2.12
CA SER A 52 2.96 22.48 -3.16
C SER A 52 3.44 21.07 -2.83
N ALA A 53 2.86 20.08 -3.54
CA ALA A 53 3.29 18.69 -3.51
C ALA A 53 3.46 18.18 -4.95
N SER A 54 4.63 17.62 -5.25
CA SER A 54 4.90 16.90 -6.50
C SER A 54 5.03 15.40 -6.24
N PHE A 55 4.74 14.58 -7.25
CA PHE A 55 4.70 13.12 -7.11
C PHE A 55 5.44 12.46 -8.28
N GLU A 56 6.36 11.56 -7.96
CA GLU A 56 7.09 10.77 -8.93
C GLU A 56 6.89 9.28 -8.65
N ASN A 57 6.37 8.55 -9.63
CA ASN A 57 6.18 7.10 -9.55
C ASN A 57 7.35 6.38 -10.21
N ILE A 58 8.13 5.62 -9.44
CA ILE A 58 9.24 4.79 -9.91
C ILE A 58 8.96 3.34 -9.58
N SER A 59 8.39 2.63 -10.53
CA SER A 59 8.13 1.19 -10.43
C SER A 59 9.38 0.37 -10.73
N GLY A 60 9.43 -0.84 -10.16
CA GLY A 60 10.42 -1.86 -10.47
C GLY A 60 11.07 -2.47 -9.22
N ALA A 61 11.45 -3.73 -9.33
CA ALA A 61 12.02 -4.54 -8.25
C ALA A 61 11.20 -4.49 -6.95
N GLY A 62 9.84 -4.33 -7.05
CA GLY A 62 8.94 -4.18 -5.91
C GLY A 62 9.29 -2.99 -5.00
N GLY A 63 9.62 -1.87 -5.60
CA GLY A 63 10.03 -0.64 -4.92
C GLY A 63 11.54 -0.48 -4.75
N GLY A 64 12.34 -1.53 -4.96
CA GLY A 64 13.80 -1.49 -4.77
C GLY A 64 14.50 -0.45 -5.63
N LYS A 65 14.02 -0.20 -6.86
CA LYS A 65 14.57 0.81 -7.75
C LYS A 65 14.45 2.24 -7.16
N ALA A 66 13.26 2.60 -6.67
CA ALA A 66 13.03 3.91 -6.07
C ALA A 66 13.81 4.09 -4.76
N ILE A 67 13.88 3.03 -3.93
CA ILE A 67 14.64 3.05 -2.68
C ILE A 67 16.13 3.25 -2.97
N GLY A 68 16.69 2.52 -3.94
CA GLY A 68 18.07 2.67 -4.38
C GLY A 68 18.36 4.11 -4.83
N MET A 69 17.51 4.65 -5.70
CA MET A 69 17.64 6.03 -6.17
C MET A 69 17.63 7.03 -5.00
N LEU A 70 16.69 6.90 -4.07
CA LEU A 70 16.59 7.81 -2.91
C LEU A 70 17.87 7.79 -2.07
N ILE A 71 18.44 6.61 -1.83
CA ILE A 71 19.66 6.45 -1.02
C ILE A 71 20.89 6.95 -1.77
N GLU A 72 21.05 6.58 -3.03
CA GLU A 72 22.18 6.96 -3.87
C GLU A 72 22.24 8.47 -4.16
N THR A 73 21.08 9.13 -4.20
CA THR A 73 20.97 10.56 -4.46
C THR A 73 20.59 11.38 -3.22
N ALA A 74 20.78 10.85 -2.01
CA ALA A 74 20.32 11.43 -0.74
C ALA A 74 20.71 12.91 -0.54
N SER A 75 21.90 13.31 -0.98
CA SER A 75 22.38 14.71 -0.91
C SER A 75 21.50 15.71 -1.70
N HIS A 76 20.74 15.23 -2.68
CA HIS A 76 19.83 16.03 -3.53
C HIS A 76 18.36 15.85 -3.15
N GLN A 77 18.04 15.01 -2.15
CA GLN A 77 16.68 14.59 -1.80
C GLN A 77 16.16 15.25 -0.50
N GLN A 78 16.66 16.43 -0.14
CA GLN A 78 16.39 17.08 1.16
C GLN A 78 14.91 17.35 1.45
N LYS A 79 14.07 17.52 0.42
CA LYS A 79 12.62 17.76 0.52
C LYS A 79 11.80 16.61 -0.06
N THR A 80 12.39 15.41 -0.12
CA THR A 80 11.75 14.22 -0.66
C THR A 80 11.27 13.31 0.45
N LEU A 81 10.00 12.97 0.42
CA LEU A 81 9.37 11.93 1.25
C LEU A 81 9.07 10.70 0.39
N MET A 82 9.41 9.53 0.89
CA MET A 82 9.00 8.27 0.26
C MET A 82 7.85 7.64 1.04
N VAL A 83 6.77 7.30 0.36
CA VAL A 83 5.69 6.49 0.94
C VAL A 83 6.03 5.02 0.74
N ASN A 84 6.03 4.25 1.83
CA ASN A 84 6.33 2.82 1.80
C ASN A 84 5.51 2.06 2.85
N SER A 85 5.59 0.71 2.84
CA SER A 85 4.89 -0.16 3.78
C SER A 85 5.63 -1.48 4.00
N THR A 86 4.97 -2.50 4.53
CA THR A 86 5.52 -3.83 4.80
C THR A 86 6.43 -4.44 3.70
N PRO A 87 6.18 -4.26 2.40
CA PRO A 87 7.06 -4.79 1.36
C PRO A 87 8.53 -4.41 1.50
N ILE A 88 8.87 -3.19 1.93
CA ILE A 88 10.27 -2.81 2.14
C ILE A 88 10.94 -3.66 3.22
N VAL A 89 10.19 -4.02 4.28
CA VAL A 89 10.70 -4.86 5.37
C VAL A 89 10.94 -6.28 4.87
N VAL A 90 9.98 -6.86 4.15
CA VAL A 90 10.10 -8.20 3.56
C VAL A 90 11.33 -8.28 2.65
N ARG A 91 11.54 -7.29 1.80
CA ARG A 91 12.67 -7.24 0.87
C ARG A 91 14.01 -7.08 1.57
N SER A 92 14.05 -6.26 2.60
CA SER A 92 15.26 -6.09 3.41
C SER A 92 15.65 -7.38 4.13
N VAL A 93 14.67 -8.13 4.65
CA VAL A 93 14.89 -9.42 5.32
C VAL A 93 15.30 -10.51 4.32
N THR A 94 14.68 -10.54 3.14
CA THR A 94 14.99 -11.51 2.09
C THR A 94 16.24 -11.16 1.28
N LYS A 95 16.83 -9.98 1.50
CA LYS A 95 18.04 -9.47 0.82
C LYS A 95 17.92 -9.46 -0.71
N LEU A 96 16.73 -9.14 -1.22
CA LEU A 96 16.46 -9.10 -2.67
C LEU A 96 17.11 -7.91 -3.37
N PHE A 97 17.54 -6.89 -2.61
CA PHE A 97 18.35 -5.77 -3.09
C PHE A 97 19.35 -5.32 -2.00
N PRO A 98 20.39 -4.58 -2.34
CA PRO A 98 21.49 -4.27 -1.42
C PRO A 98 21.11 -3.33 -0.26
N PHE A 99 20.02 -2.54 -0.43
CA PHE A 99 19.56 -1.58 0.56
C PHE A 99 18.52 -2.18 1.50
N SER A 100 18.35 -1.56 2.66
CA SER A 100 17.44 -1.98 3.72
C SER A 100 16.54 -0.80 4.13
N PHE A 101 15.39 -1.09 4.72
CA PHE A 101 14.60 -0.05 5.38
C PHE A 101 15.38 0.67 6.49
N ARG A 102 16.48 0.09 6.99
CA ARG A 102 17.37 0.71 8.01
C ARG A 102 18.27 1.80 7.44
N ASP A 103 18.43 1.85 6.12
CA ASP A 103 19.17 2.90 5.42
C ASP A 103 18.31 4.15 5.17
N LEU A 104 17.03 4.11 5.58
CA LEU A 104 16.06 5.19 5.49
C LEU A 104 15.73 5.72 6.89
N THR A 105 15.40 7.01 6.97
CA THR A 105 14.89 7.64 8.19
C THR A 105 13.37 7.58 8.23
N PRO A 106 12.75 6.78 9.11
CA PRO A 106 11.29 6.77 9.25
C PRO A 106 10.80 8.08 9.88
N ILE A 107 9.83 8.73 9.24
CA ILE A 107 9.28 10.00 9.71
C ILE A 107 7.97 9.77 10.48
N ALA A 108 7.00 9.09 9.87
CA ALA A 108 5.70 8.86 10.48
C ALA A 108 5.00 7.63 9.90
N ARG A 109 4.12 7.03 10.68
CA ARG A 109 3.11 6.08 10.19
C ARG A 109 1.80 6.83 9.98
N VAL A 110 1.38 6.98 8.72
CA VAL A 110 0.21 7.78 8.35
C VAL A 110 -1.08 6.97 8.28
N ILE A 111 -0.99 5.67 7.92
CA ILE A 111 -2.16 4.77 7.88
C ILE A 111 -1.78 3.37 8.40
N GLY A 112 -2.80 2.61 8.79
CA GLY A 112 -2.76 1.16 8.91
C GLY A 112 -3.78 0.55 7.95
N ASP A 113 -3.41 -0.52 7.27
CA ASP A 113 -4.29 -1.22 6.35
C ASP A 113 -4.15 -2.73 6.53
N TYR A 114 -5.15 -3.48 6.07
CA TYR A 114 -5.18 -4.93 6.10
C TYR A 114 -5.29 -5.47 4.69
N GLN A 115 -4.73 -6.64 4.46
CA GLN A 115 -4.91 -7.35 3.20
C GLN A 115 -6.24 -8.08 3.16
N VAL A 116 -6.81 -8.14 1.96
CA VAL A 116 -8.05 -8.88 1.69
C VAL A 116 -7.85 -9.84 0.52
N LEU A 117 -8.69 -10.87 0.50
CA LEU A 117 -8.98 -11.58 -0.73
C LEU A 117 -10.37 -11.16 -1.21
N ALA A 118 -10.46 -10.85 -2.50
CA ALA A 118 -11.69 -10.45 -3.15
C ALA A 118 -11.93 -11.27 -4.42
N VAL A 119 -13.18 -11.39 -4.79
CA VAL A 119 -13.63 -12.05 -6.03
C VAL A 119 -14.52 -11.08 -6.81
N ARG A 120 -14.68 -11.28 -8.11
CA ARG A 120 -15.66 -10.53 -8.88
C ARG A 120 -17.06 -10.75 -8.30
N SER A 121 -17.92 -9.75 -8.42
CA SER A 121 -19.28 -9.81 -7.86
C SER A 121 -20.12 -10.99 -8.38
N ASP A 122 -19.88 -11.43 -9.64
CA ASP A 122 -20.51 -12.56 -10.30
C ASP A 122 -19.86 -13.92 -10.01
N SER A 123 -18.74 -13.95 -9.28
CA SER A 123 -18.01 -15.17 -8.96
C SER A 123 -18.85 -16.17 -8.14
N GLU A 124 -18.70 -17.46 -8.45
CA GLU A 124 -19.25 -18.57 -7.66
C GLU A 124 -18.56 -18.74 -6.31
N ILE A 125 -17.29 -18.30 -6.16
CA ILE A 125 -16.55 -18.35 -4.90
C ILE A 125 -17.22 -17.41 -3.90
N LYS A 126 -17.73 -17.95 -2.79
CA LYS A 126 -18.45 -17.17 -1.76
C LYS A 126 -17.58 -16.80 -0.57
N GLY A 127 -16.57 -17.64 -0.26
CA GLY A 127 -15.71 -17.47 0.90
C GLY A 127 -14.34 -18.12 0.69
N PHE A 128 -13.50 -18.05 1.73
CA PHE A 128 -12.16 -18.65 1.68
C PHE A 128 -12.22 -20.19 1.62
N ASP A 129 -13.27 -20.80 2.18
CA ASP A 129 -13.47 -22.25 2.11
C ASP A 129 -13.65 -22.74 0.67
N ASP A 130 -14.32 -21.97 -0.18
CA ASP A 130 -14.46 -22.32 -1.61
C ASP A 130 -13.10 -22.21 -2.33
N VAL A 131 -12.29 -21.24 -1.97
CA VAL A 131 -10.91 -21.11 -2.46
C VAL A 131 -10.10 -22.35 -2.07
N LEU A 132 -10.19 -22.79 -0.82
CA LEU A 132 -9.53 -24.00 -0.32
C LEU A 132 -10.00 -25.25 -1.03
N ALA A 133 -11.31 -25.43 -1.19
CA ALA A 133 -11.88 -26.59 -1.86
C ALA A 133 -11.36 -26.71 -3.30
N ARG A 134 -11.42 -25.61 -4.06
CA ARG A 134 -10.88 -25.56 -5.44
C ARG A 134 -9.37 -25.78 -5.48
N PHE A 135 -8.63 -25.19 -4.54
CA PHE A 135 -7.18 -25.39 -4.45
C PHE A 135 -6.80 -26.84 -4.16
N ARG A 136 -7.54 -27.54 -3.29
CA ARG A 136 -7.34 -28.98 -2.97
C ARG A 136 -7.56 -29.87 -4.16
N GLU A 137 -8.62 -29.60 -4.90
CA GLU A 137 -8.93 -30.33 -6.12
C GLU A 137 -7.86 -30.09 -7.20
N ASN A 138 -7.57 -28.83 -7.51
CA ASN A 138 -6.53 -28.43 -8.47
C ASN A 138 -5.95 -27.06 -8.08
N PRO A 139 -4.73 -26.98 -7.53
CA PRO A 139 -4.10 -25.72 -7.14
C PRO A 139 -3.96 -24.69 -8.26
N ARG A 140 -3.96 -25.11 -9.52
CA ARG A 140 -3.88 -24.22 -10.68
C ARG A 140 -5.24 -23.67 -11.11
N SER A 141 -6.34 -24.21 -10.59
CA SER A 141 -7.70 -23.73 -10.91
C SER A 141 -8.04 -22.42 -10.19
N VAL A 142 -7.24 -21.99 -9.22
CA VAL A 142 -7.41 -20.71 -8.53
C VAL A 142 -6.17 -19.85 -8.75
N LYS A 143 -6.31 -18.84 -9.61
CA LYS A 143 -5.26 -17.85 -9.87
C LYS A 143 -5.48 -16.64 -8.98
N VAL A 144 -4.50 -16.31 -8.14
CA VAL A 144 -4.52 -15.11 -7.30
C VAL A 144 -3.74 -14.00 -7.98
N ALA A 145 -4.43 -12.91 -8.35
CA ALA A 145 -3.81 -11.70 -8.87
C ALA A 145 -3.39 -10.77 -7.72
N GLY A 146 -2.27 -10.09 -7.83
CA GLY A 146 -1.83 -9.11 -6.85
C GLY A 146 -0.87 -8.08 -7.43
N GLY A 147 -0.87 -6.88 -6.86
CA GLY A 147 -0.09 -5.72 -7.32
C GLY A 147 1.36 -5.71 -6.86
N SER A 148 1.85 -6.81 -6.30
CA SER A 148 3.23 -6.95 -5.84
C SER A 148 3.90 -8.17 -6.45
N VAL A 149 5.24 -8.19 -6.44
CA VAL A 149 6.00 -9.33 -6.97
C VAL A 149 5.81 -10.57 -6.10
N ARG A 150 6.09 -11.74 -6.69
CA ARG A 150 6.09 -13.00 -5.95
C ARG A 150 7.03 -12.94 -4.74
N GLY A 151 6.55 -13.41 -3.59
CA GLY A 151 7.29 -13.35 -2.31
C GLY A 151 7.07 -12.04 -1.55
N ASP A 152 6.23 -11.14 -2.04
CA ASP A 152 5.84 -9.93 -1.35
C ASP A 152 4.38 -10.01 -0.84
N LEU A 153 3.87 -8.94 -0.25
CA LEU A 153 2.68 -8.93 0.60
C LEU A 153 1.45 -9.58 -0.03
N ASP A 154 1.09 -9.21 -1.27
CA ASP A 154 -0.10 -9.77 -1.94
C ASP A 154 0.04 -11.26 -2.30
N HIS A 155 1.28 -11.77 -2.39
CA HIS A 155 1.55 -13.19 -2.51
C HIS A 155 1.62 -13.89 -1.16
N LEU A 156 2.26 -13.26 -0.16
CA LEU A 156 2.50 -13.88 1.13
C LEU A 156 1.22 -14.12 1.93
N VAL A 157 0.27 -13.18 1.89
CA VAL A 157 -0.97 -13.32 2.68
C VAL A 157 -1.79 -14.54 2.26
N PRO A 158 -2.17 -14.74 0.99
CA PRO A 158 -2.86 -15.96 0.59
C PRO A 158 -2.01 -17.23 0.77
N ALA A 159 -0.69 -17.14 0.59
CA ALA A 159 0.21 -18.27 0.82
C ALA A 159 0.25 -18.69 2.29
N LEU A 160 0.26 -17.74 3.22
CA LEU A 160 0.21 -18.00 4.67
C LEU A 160 -1.15 -18.56 5.09
N ALA A 161 -2.25 -18.08 4.51
CA ALA A 161 -3.59 -18.61 4.75
C ALA A 161 -3.71 -20.07 4.30
N LEU A 162 -3.20 -20.41 3.10
CA LEU A 162 -3.12 -21.78 2.62
C LEU A 162 -2.28 -22.65 3.56
N ARG A 163 -1.12 -22.17 4.00
CA ARG A 163 -0.27 -22.90 4.94
C ARG A 163 -0.97 -23.15 6.27
N ALA A 164 -1.70 -22.17 6.80
CA ALA A 164 -2.46 -22.32 8.05
C ALA A 164 -3.58 -23.35 7.90
N ALA A 165 -4.14 -23.50 6.69
CA ALA A 165 -5.13 -24.53 6.36
C ALA A 165 -4.52 -25.89 6.05
N GLY A 166 -3.19 -26.08 6.23
CA GLY A 166 -2.49 -27.36 6.01
C GLY A 166 -2.07 -27.64 4.57
N GLU A 167 -2.18 -26.64 3.67
CA GLU A 167 -1.83 -26.79 2.26
C GLU A 167 -0.38 -26.37 1.97
N ASP A 168 0.18 -26.85 0.85
CA ASP A 168 1.50 -26.41 0.37
C ASP A 168 1.38 -25.06 -0.39
N PRO A 169 1.79 -23.92 0.22
CA PRO A 169 1.66 -22.60 -0.38
C PRO A 169 2.50 -22.42 -1.65
N ARG A 170 3.51 -23.25 -1.90
CA ARG A 170 4.35 -23.20 -3.11
C ARG A 170 3.58 -23.56 -4.38
N ARG A 171 2.44 -24.24 -4.23
CA ARG A 171 1.53 -24.63 -5.32
C ARG A 171 0.59 -23.49 -5.73
N LEU A 172 0.58 -22.35 -5.00
CA LEU A 172 -0.27 -21.20 -5.31
C LEU A 172 0.04 -20.61 -6.69
N ALA A 173 -0.96 -20.57 -7.56
CA ALA A 173 -0.90 -19.88 -8.83
C ALA A 173 -1.07 -18.37 -8.61
N TYR A 174 0.03 -17.64 -8.54
CA TYR A 174 0.04 -16.20 -8.32
C TYR A 174 0.43 -15.45 -9.60
N VAL A 175 -0.38 -14.44 -9.96
CA VAL A 175 -0.18 -13.56 -11.12
C VAL A 175 0.26 -12.19 -10.61
N PRO A 176 1.56 -11.85 -10.70
CA PRO A 176 2.08 -10.57 -10.24
C PRO A 176 1.82 -9.45 -11.23
N TYR A 177 1.43 -8.28 -10.73
CA TYR A 177 1.38 -7.02 -11.46
C TYR A 177 2.29 -5.98 -10.83
N ASP A 178 2.59 -4.91 -11.57
CA ASP A 178 3.50 -3.85 -11.12
C ASP A 178 2.80 -2.74 -10.30
N ALA A 179 1.62 -2.94 -9.85
CA ALA A 179 0.89 -2.12 -8.85
C ALA A 179 -0.53 -2.66 -8.64
N GLY A 180 -1.17 -2.29 -7.53
CA GLY A 180 -2.54 -2.67 -7.19
C GLY A 180 -3.56 -2.31 -8.27
N GLY A 181 -3.48 -1.11 -8.85
CA GLY A 181 -4.38 -0.70 -9.93
C GLY A 181 -4.30 -1.58 -11.18
N LYS A 182 -3.08 -2.02 -11.57
CA LYS A 182 -2.90 -2.97 -12.70
C LYS A 182 -3.42 -4.37 -12.35
N ALA A 183 -3.17 -4.83 -11.12
CA ALA A 183 -3.70 -6.12 -10.66
C ALA A 183 -5.23 -6.14 -10.66
N LEU A 184 -5.84 -5.08 -10.20
CA LEU A 184 -7.29 -4.91 -10.21
C LEU A 184 -7.84 -4.91 -11.65
N ALA A 185 -7.22 -4.20 -12.57
CA ALA A 185 -7.63 -4.19 -13.98
C ALA A 185 -7.58 -5.61 -14.59
N GLY A 186 -6.45 -6.32 -14.45
CA GLY A 186 -6.31 -7.70 -14.93
C GLY A 186 -7.29 -8.66 -14.24
N PHE A 187 -7.52 -8.51 -12.93
CA PHE A 187 -8.52 -9.28 -12.20
C PHE A 187 -9.94 -9.05 -12.73
N LEU A 188 -10.34 -7.81 -12.98
CA LEU A 188 -11.66 -7.48 -13.50
C LEU A 188 -11.90 -7.98 -14.94
N THR A 189 -10.82 -8.15 -15.71
CA THR A 189 -10.88 -8.75 -17.06
C THR A 189 -10.74 -10.28 -17.07
N GLY A 190 -10.61 -10.91 -15.89
CA GLY A 190 -10.61 -12.38 -15.77
C GLY A 190 -9.24 -13.05 -15.80
N GLU A 191 -8.15 -12.30 -15.71
CA GLU A 191 -6.79 -12.89 -15.65
C GLU A 191 -6.49 -13.59 -14.32
N GLY A 192 -7.27 -13.28 -13.26
CA GLY A 192 -7.26 -13.94 -11.96
C GLY A 192 -8.66 -14.25 -11.46
N ASP A 193 -8.78 -15.29 -10.64
CA ASP A 193 -10.04 -15.70 -10.01
C ASP A 193 -10.26 -14.97 -8.68
N VAL A 194 -9.17 -14.70 -7.97
CA VAL A 194 -9.09 -14.03 -6.68
C VAL A 194 -8.12 -12.85 -6.79
N LEU A 195 -8.47 -11.71 -6.24
CA LEU A 195 -7.58 -10.56 -6.07
C LEU A 195 -7.08 -10.53 -4.63
N SER A 196 -5.76 -10.47 -4.45
CA SER A 196 -5.12 -10.13 -3.17
C SER A 196 -4.67 -8.68 -3.23
N THR A 197 -5.22 -7.84 -2.36
CA THR A 197 -4.95 -6.40 -2.32
C THR A 197 -5.25 -5.83 -0.94
N SER A 198 -5.05 -4.53 -0.72
CA SER A 198 -5.41 -3.88 0.53
C SER A 198 -6.92 -3.68 0.67
N LEU A 199 -7.40 -3.62 1.92
CA LEU A 199 -8.81 -3.36 2.20
C LEU A 199 -9.24 -2.00 1.65
N SER A 200 -8.39 -0.98 1.80
CA SER A 200 -8.70 0.39 1.32
C SER A 200 -8.90 0.42 -0.20
N GLU A 201 -8.04 -0.23 -0.98
CA GLU A 201 -8.17 -0.34 -2.44
C GLU A 201 -9.43 -1.13 -2.83
N ALA A 202 -9.70 -2.26 -2.16
CA ALA A 202 -10.86 -3.09 -2.47
C ALA A 202 -12.20 -2.41 -2.17
N MET A 203 -12.26 -1.57 -1.12
CA MET A 203 -13.52 -0.93 -0.67
C MET A 203 -14.15 -0.01 -1.69
N GLU A 204 -13.38 0.68 -2.51
CA GLU A 204 -13.91 1.53 -3.59
C GLU A 204 -14.69 0.69 -4.61
N TYR A 205 -14.09 -0.39 -5.08
CA TYR A 205 -14.69 -1.28 -6.08
C TYR A 205 -15.82 -2.15 -5.51
N ARG A 206 -15.74 -2.47 -4.21
CA ARG A 206 -16.84 -3.09 -3.48
C ARG A 206 -18.06 -2.18 -3.45
N ARG A 207 -17.90 -0.90 -3.12
CA ARG A 207 -19.00 0.10 -3.14
C ARG A 207 -19.61 0.28 -4.54
N ALA A 208 -18.77 0.16 -5.58
CA ALA A 208 -19.21 0.18 -6.97
C ALA A 208 -19.84 -1.16 -7.44
N GLY A 209 -20.00 -2.17 -6.56
CA GLY A 209 -20.59 -3.46 -6.90
C GLY A 209 -19.75 -4.34 -7.85
N ARG A 210 -18.45 -4.01 -8.04
CA ARG A 210 -17.58 -4.68 -9.01
C ARG A 210 -16.92 -5.93 -8.42
N LEU A 211 -16.72 -5.96 -7.12
CA LEU A 211 -16.14 -7.09 -6.39
C LEU A 211 -16.81 -7.33 -5.05
N ARG A 212 -16.57 -8.50 -4.49
CA ARG A 212 -16.94 -8.92 -3.15
C ARG A 212 -15.69 -9.34 -2.39
N ILE A 213 -15.49 -8.78 -1.19
CA ILE A 213 -14.39 -9.16 -0.29
C ILE A 213 -14.83 -10.41 0.45
N ILE A 214 -14.03 -11.47 0.42
CA ILE A 214 -14.36 -12.77 1.00
C ILE A 214 -13.66 -13.04 2.34
N VAL A 215 -12.55 -12.35 2.61
CA VAL A 215 -11.81 -12.45 3.88
C VAL A 215 -10.86 -11.27 4.05
N VAL A 216 -10.59 -10.88 5.29
CA VAL A 216 -9.64 -9.82 5.65
C VAL A 216 -8.61 -10.35 6.66
N SER A 217 -7.35 -9.92 6.53
CA SER A 217 -6.22 -10.31 7.40
C SER A 217 -6.13 -9.49 8.70
N ALA A 218 -7.26 -9.06 9.23
CA ALA A 218 -7.32 -8.31 10.48
C ALA A 218 -7.49 -9.25 11.68
N PRO A 219 -7.04 -8.86 12.89
CA PRO A 219 -7.19 -9.66 14.10
C PRO A 219 -8.65 -9.72 14.60
N ALA A 220 -9.50 -8.82 14.11
CA ALA A 220 -10.93 -8.78 14.37
C ALA A 220 -11.66 -8.14 13.17
N ARG A 221 -12.98 -8.25 13.12
CA ARG A 221 -13.78 -7.62 12.06
C ARG A 221 -13.56 -6.11 12.03
N VAL A 222 -13.29 -5.60 10.83
CA VAL A 222 -13.00 -4.18 10.62
C VAL A 222 -14.32 -3.41 10.55
N PRO A 223 -14.52 -2.32 11.32
CA PRO A 223 -15.79 -1.60 11.35
C PRO A 223 -16.31 -1.14 9.98
N THR A 224 -15.42 -0.74 9.07
CA THR A 224 -15.78 -0.33 7.71
C THR A 224 -16.17 -1.49 6.78
N ALA A 225 -15.96 -2.73 7.22
CA ALA A 225 -16.26 -3.97 6.50
C ALA A 225 -16.70 -5.07 7.49
N ALA A 226 -17.62 -4.75 8.42
CA ALA A 226 -17.99 -5.61 9.55
C ALA A 226 -18.64 -6.94 9.14
N ASP A 227 -19.18 -7.02 7.94
CA ASP A 227 -19.75 -8.24 7.35
C ASP A 227 -18.67 -9.18 6.77
N VAL A 228 -17.42 -8.69 6.54
CA VAL A 228 -16.34 -9.51 6.01
C VAL A 228 -15.70 -10.32 7.15
N PRO A 229 -15.58 -11.67 7.00
CA PRO A 229 -14.89 -12.49 7.98
C PRO A 229 -13.38 -12.24 7.99
N THR A 230 -12.74 -12.58 9.11
CA THR A 230 -11.29 -12.72 9.22
C THR A 230 -10.88 -14.18 8.95
N TYR A 231 -9.57 -14.40 8.69
CA TYR A 231 -9.02 -15.76 8.59
C TYR A 231 -9.21 -16.57 9.88
#